data_feddd7f3ab898e92dfce469012155334
#
_entry.id   feddd7f3ab898e92dfce469012155334
#
_cell.length_a   1.000
_cell.length_b   1.000
_cell.length_c   1.000
_cell.angle_alpha   90.00
_cell.angle_beta   90.00
_cell.angle_gamma   90.00
#
_symmetry.space_group_name_H-M   'P 1'
#
loop_
_entity.id
_entity.type
_entity.pdbx_description
1 polymer ?
#
loop_
_entity_poly.entity_id
_entity_poly.type
_entity_poly.pdbx_seq_one_letter_code
_entity_poly.pdbx_strand_id
1 'polypeptide(L)'
;MNFLNVWITFISLTIVCSSCESNNDQKQLNRSATAMRNCAKELELSAQEEARIREEIKADQKAQRIKEIARAKFRAGLNGSILVAQKGVILYKGWNGLGHIEKHLRDTIVEDSKFQLASLSKTFTAVATLKLVEAGKLSFEDTIQKFYPDFPYHNITIHDLLSHRSGLPNYAYAFDDSMKINFYKRDKPYPTNATIMHWFATVKPTPKRYNIPGRTFSYSNTNYMVLASIIEKVANQPFETFVQKNIFEPLGMNNSYLATSKSESFTVNKTAGYQGNRRIPKDYYDDVLGDKGVYSTVGDLFKWYMALNGDCLLRKKTLAEAFIPRSFEKKSIKNYGYGFRMRLDANEQPEYIYHTGWWKGYNAMFWFSPRHEYVVIMLSNRLNRLVFDVQGIANVLESTNKSIGPEEDGEVEL
;
A
#
# COMPACT_ATOMS: atom_id res chain seq x y z
N MET A 1 -15.49 -52.99 68.98
CA MET A 1 -14.95 -51.76 69.59
C MET A 1 -13.83 -51.25 68.71
N ASN A 2 -13.97 -50.16 68.23
CA ASN A 2 -13.11 -49.12 67.67
C ASN A 2 -13.64 -48.53 66.33
N PHE A 3 -14.03 -47.30 66.48
CA PHE A 3 -14.53 -46.43 65.41
C PHE A 3 -13.36 -45.95 64.59
N LEU A 4 -13.49 -46.00 63.21
CA LEU A 4 -12.59 -45.37 62.30
C LEU A 4 -13.35 -44.18 61.65
N ASN A 5 -12.94 -42.94 61.99
CA ASN A 5 -13.41 -41.73 61.37
C ASN A 5 -12.80 -41.60 59.94
N VAL A 6 -13.65 -41.56 58.92
CA VAL A 6 -13.27 -41.21 57.56
C VAL A 6 -13.58 -39.74 57.32
N TRP A 7 -12.55 -38.92 57.13
CA TRP A 7 -12.65 -37.54 56.66
C TRP A 7 -12.94 -37.52 55.18
N ILE A 8 -14.10 -37.02 54.78
CA ILE A 8 -14.42 -36.76 53.36
C ILE A 8 -14.00 -35.30 53.10
N THR A 9 -12.92 -35.16 52.31
CA THR A 9 -12.46 -33.88 51.78
C THR A 9 -13.30 -33.52 50.55
N PHE A 10 -14.14 -32.48 50.65
CA PHE A 10 -14.81 -31.89 49.49
C PHE A 10 -13.78 -31.15 48.61
N ILE A 11 -13.47 -31.68 47.47
CA ILE A 11 -12.78 -30.95 46.39
C ILE A 11 -13.86 -30.18 45.62
N SER A 12 -13.94 -28.86 45.83
CA SER A 12 -14.75 -27.99 45.04
C SER A 12 -14.09 -27.82 43.66
N LEU A 13 -14.64 -28.50 42.67
CA LEU A 13 -14.27 -28.34 41.27
C LEU A 13 -14.84 -26.99 40.75
N THR A 14 -14.03 -25.96 40.72
CA THR A 14 -14.38 -24.70 40.04
C THR A 14 -14.34 -24.96 38.54
N ILE A 15 -15.50 -25.20 37.94
CA ILE A 15 -15.67 -25.19 36.50
C ILE A 15 -15.54 -23.73 36.07
N VAL A 16 -14.36 -23.31 35.60
CA VAL A 16 -14.16 -22.04 34.94
C VAL A 16 -14.90 -22.11 33.61
N CYS A 17 -15.94 -21.29 33.49
CA CYS A 17 -16.84 -21.27 32.35
C CYS A 17 -16.08 -20.69 31.11
N SER A 18 -15.56 -21.56 30.26
CA SER A 18 -14.90 -21.18 28.99
C SER A 18 -15.82 -20.46 27.99
N SER A 19 -17.12 -20.32 28.31
CA SER A 19 -18.09 -19.58 27.53
C SER A 19 -18.06 -18.05 27.74
N CYS A 20 -17.43 -17.56 28.82
CA CYS A 20 -17.29 -16.12 29.06
C CYS A 20 -16.17 -15.46 28.25
N GLU A 21 -15.10 -16.17 27.96
CA GLU A 21 -13.98 -15.65 27.12
C GLU A 21 -14.40 -15.55 25.65
N SER A 22 -15.13 -16.54 25.13
CA SER A 22 -15.61 -16.50 23.74
C SER A 22 -16.61 -15.39 23.47
N ASN A 23 -17.45 -15.01 24.46
CA ASN A 23 -18.42 -13.94 24.33
C ASN A 23 -17.78 -12.54 24.39
N ASN A 24 -16.68 -12.36 25.11
CA ASN A 24 -15.95 -11.09 25.12
C ASN A 24 -15.14 -10.89 23.84
N ASP A 25 -14.51 -11.93 23.31
CA ASP A 25 -13.81 -11.87 22.04
C ASP A 25 -14.79 -11.64 20.87
N GLN A 26 -15.96 -12.28 20.89
CA GLN A 26 -17.00 -12.06 19.89
C GLN A 26 -17.60 -10.66 19.98
N LYS A 27 -17.78 -10.12 21.19
CA LYS A 27 -18.21 -8.71 21.40
C LYS A 27 -17.14 -7.71 20.96
N GLN A 28 -15.86 -8.01 21.18
CA GLN A 28 -14.75 -7.16 20.77
C GLN A 28 -14.54 -7.20 19.25
N LEU A 29 -14.67 -8.36 18.61
CA LEU A 29 -14.71 -8.55 17.16
C LEU A 29 -15.91 -7.84 16.51
N ASN A 30 -17.10 -7.94 17.12
CA ASN A 30 -18.29 -7.25 16.62
C ASN A 30 -18.21 -5.73 16.83
N ARG A 31 -17.59 -5.23 17.91
CA ARG A 31 -17.31 -3.79 18.10
C ARG A 31 -16.30 -3.27 17.08
N SER A 32 -15.25 -4.02 16.76
CA SER A 32 -14.28 -3.64 15.75
C SER A 32 -14.90 -3.64 14.34
N ALA A 33 -15.72 -4.64 14.01
CA ALA A 33 -16.42 -4.70 12.73
C ALA A 33 -17.48 -3.61 12.56
N THR A 34 -18.17 -3.23 13.64
CA THR A 34 -19.16 -2.14 13.64
C THR A 34 -18.48 -0.78 13.55
N ALA A 35 -17.35 -0.57 14.23
CA ALA A 35 -16.54 0.64 14.12
C ALA A 35 -15.96 0.80 12.71
N MET A 36 -15.47 -0.29 12.08
CA MET A 36 -14.94 -0.26 10.72
C MET A 36 -16.01 0.09 9.67
N ARG A 37 -17.27 -0.34 9.85
CA ARG A 37 -18.37 -0.01 8.91
C ARG A 37 -18.68 1.48 8.83
N ASN A 38 -18.34 2.24 9.86
CA ASN A 38 -18.59 3.68 9.93
C ASN A 38 -17.37 4.53 9.54
N CYS A 39 -16.20 3.93 9.31
CA CYS A 39 -14.96 4.64 9.04
C CYS A 39 -15.08 5.60 7.85
N ALA A 40 -15.66 5.15 6.74
CA ALA A 40 -15.86 6.02 5.57
C ALA A 40 -16.70 7.26 5.90
N LYS A 41 -17.74 7.10 6.72
CA LYS A 41 -18.65 8.19 7.11
C LYS A 41 -18.01 9.13 8.13
N GLU A 42 -17.18 8.60 9.02
CA GLU A 42 -16.44 9.41 10.02
C GLU A 42 -15.37 10.31 9.38
N LEU A 43 -14.91 9.93 8.17
CA LEU A 43 -13.90 10.68 7.44
C LEU A 43 -14.50 11.77 6.53
N GLU A 44 -15.83 11.86 6.41
CA GLU A 44 -16.50 12.91 5.65
C GLU A 44 -16.63 14.18 6.46
N LEU A 45 -16.26 15.31 5.88
CA LEU A 45 -16.51 16.63 6.48
C LEU A 45 -18.01 16.96 6.40
N SER A 46 -18.55 17.55 7.45
CA SER A 46 -19.86 18.18 7.33
C SER A 46 -19.82 19.39 6.40
N ALA A 47 -20.95 19.73 5.78
CA ALA A 47 -21.02 20.89 4.87
C ALA A 47 -20.58 22.20 5.55
N GLN A 48 -20.84 22.35 6.83
CA GLN A 48 -20.43 23.54 7.61
C GLN A 48 -18.92 23.56 7.84
N GLU A 49 -18.32 22.43 8.17
CA GLU A 49 -16.86 22.30 8.34
C GLU A 49 -16.15 22.53 7.01
N GLU A 50 -16.64 21.94 5.92
CA GLU A 50 -16.08 22.13 4.59
C GLU A 50 -16.12 23.63 4.20
N ALA A 51 -17.25 24.32 4.39
CA ALA A 51 -17.38 25.73 4.08
C ALA A 51 -16.40 26.59 4.88
N ARG A 52 -16.26 26.34 6.20
CA ARG A 52 -15.30 27.04 7.05
C ARG A 52 -13.85 26.81 6.61
N ILE A 53 -13.49 25.57 6.31
CA ILE A 53 -12.14 25.23 5.87
C ILE A 53 -11.86 25.87 4.50
N ARG A 54 -12.81 25.86 3.56
CA ARG A 54 -12.67 26.48 2.24
C ARG A 54 -12.32 27.98 2.35
N GLU A 55 -12.96 28.69 3.26
CA GLU A 55 -12.67 30.11 3.53
C GLU A 55 -11.25 30.26 4.13
N GLU A 56 -10.93 29.49 5.18
CA GLU A 56 -9.64 29.50 5.88
C GLU A 56 -8.45 29.33 4.93
N ILE A 57 -8.51 28.31 4.06
CA ILE A 57 -7.41 27.99 3.14
C ILE A 57 -7.46 28.78 1.83
N LYS A 58 -8.42 29.65 1.63
CA LYS A 58 -8.70 30.37 0.35
C LYS A 58 -8.86 29.38 -0.81
N ALA A 59 -9.72 28.39 -0.61
CA ALA A 59 -9.84 27.20 -1.47
C ALA A 59 -10.07 27.56 -2.95
N ASP A 60 -10.94 28.53 -3.27
CA ASP A 60 -11.29 28.86 -4.64
C ASP A 60 -10.11 29.48 -5.42
N GLN A 61 -9.29 30.32 -4.77
CA GLN A 61 -8.08 30.87 -5.37
C GLN A 61 -7.04 29.77 -5.65
N LYS A 62 -6.83 28.87 -4.69
CA LYS A 62 -5.93 27.72 -4.86
C LYS A 62 -6.44 26.77 -5.94
N ALA A 63 -7.74 26.44 -5.91
CA ALA A 63 -8.38 25.57 -6.88
C ALA A 63 -8.19 26.06 -8.33
N GLN A 64 -8.35 27.37 -8.58
CA GLN A 64 -8.14 27.97 -9.89
C GLN A 64 -6.69 27.80 -10.36
N ARG A 65 -5.70 28.11 -9.51
CA ARG A 65 -4.27 27.94 -9.84
C ARG A 65 -3.91 26.46 -10.07
N ILE A 66 -4.40 25.56 -9.23
CA ILE A 66 -4.18 24.10 -9.37
C ILE A 66 -4.80 23.59 -10.68
N LYS A 67 -5.99 24.07 -11.03
CA LYS A 67 -6.66 23.72 -12.29
C LYS A 67 -5.82 24.12 -13.52
N GLU A 68 -5.17 25.29 -13.48
CA GLU A 68 -4.29 25.74 -14.55
C GLU A 68 -3.05 24.85 -14.70
N ILE A 69 -2.41 24.48 -13.56
CA ILE A 69 -1.27 23.56 -13.53
C ILE A 69 -1.69 22.18 -14.06
N ALA A 70 -2.81 21.65 -13.60
CA ALA A 70 -3.33 20.35 -14.03
C ALA A 70 -3.63 20.34 -15.54
N ARG A 71 -4.26 21.39 -16.06
CA ARG A 71 -4.52 21.55 -17.50
C ARG A 71 -3.21 21.62 -18.31
N ALA A 72 -2.18 22.29 -17.78
CA ALA A 72 -0.87 22.32 -18.42
C ALA A 72 -0.25 20.92 -18.47
N LYS A 73 -0.32 20.13 -17.39
CA LYS A 73 0.15 18.74 -17.38
C LYS A 73 -0.60 17.86 -18.39
N PHE A 74 -1.92 17.99 -18.50
CA PHE A 74 -2.71 17.25 -19.49
C PHE A 74 -2.34 17.66 -20.93
N ARG A 75 -2.16 18.94 -21.21
CA ARG A 75 -1.67 19.42 -22.53
C ARG A 75 -0.26 18.94 -22.85
N ALA A 76 0.60 18.79 -21.82
CA ALA A 76 1.95 18.25 -21.96
C ALA A 76 1.98 16.71 -22.11
N GLY A 77 0.80 16.06 -22.16
CA GLY A 77 0.69 14.63 -22.47
C GLY A 77 0.46 13.71 -21.27
N LEU A 78 0.11 14.25 -20.09
CA LEU A 78 -0.36 13.40 -19.00
C LEU A 78 -1.68 12.72 -19.41
N ASN A 79 -1.67 11.39 -19.46
CA ASN A 79 -2.81 10.54 -19.78
C ASN A 79 -3.25 9.82 -18.50
N GLY A 80 -4.21 10.40 -17.76
CA GLY A 80 -4.52 9.90 -16.43
C GLY A 80 -5.45 10.80 -15.63
N SER A 81 -5.37 10.70 -14.31
CA SER A 81 -6.22 11.40 -13.35
C SER A 81 -5.39 12.13 -12.30
N ILE A 82 -5.87 13.28 -11.84
CA ILE A 82 -5.27 14.11 -10.78
C ILE A 82 -6.34 14.41 -9.73
N LEU A 83 -6.00 14.27 -8.44
CA LEU A 83 -6.76 14.82 -7.32
C LEU A 83 -5.82 15.56 -6.39
N VAL A 84 -6.26 16.76 -5.95
CA VAL A 84 -5.56 17.59 -4.98
C VAL A 84 -6.55 18.01 -3.90
N ALA A 85 -6.18 17.80 -2.64
CA ALA A 85 -7.00 18.20 -1.51
C ALA A 85 -6.13 18.82 -0.41
N GLN A 86 -6.71 19.70 0.39
CA GLN A 86 -6.08 20.29 1.58
C GLN A 86 -7.07 20.33 2.72
N LYS A 87 -6.65 19.93 3.92
CA LYS A 87 -7.48 19.82 5.13
C LYS A 87 -8.79 19.05 4.89
N GLY A 88 -8.74 17.99 4.11
CA GLY A 88 -9.90 17.18 3.75
C GLY A 88 -10.80 17.76 2.66
N VAL A 89 -10.56 19.00 2.21
CA VAL A 89 -11.34 19.66 1.15
C VAL A 89 -10.69 19.42 -0.22
N ILE A 90 -11.43 18.83 -1.15
CA ILE A 90 -10.97 18.64 -2.54
C ILE A 90 -10.95 19.99 -3.26
N LEU A 91 -9.74 20.40 -3.69
CA LEU A 91 -9.51 21.63 -4.45
C LEU A 91 -9.57 21.39 -5.96
N TYR A 92 -9.16 20.20 -6.39
CA TYR A 92 -9.18 19.81 -7.79
C TYR A 92 -9.33 18.31 -7.95
N LYS A 93 -10.18 17.90 -8.88
CA LYS A 93 -10.29 16.53 -9.37
C LYS A 93 -10.52 16.58 -10.87
N GLY A 94 -9.71 15.86 -11.65
CA GLY A 94 -9.83 15.86 -13.10
C GLY A 94 -9.08 14.72 -13.76
N TRP A 95 -9.45 14.43 -14.98
CA TRP A 95 -8.91 13.33 -15.78
C TRP A 95 -8.86 13.72 -17.25
N ASN A 96 -7.99 13.06 -18.00
CA ASN A 96 -7.85 13.27 -19.43
C ASN A 96 -7.17 12.08 -20.10
N GLY A 97 -7.52 11.81 -21.36
CA GLY A 97 -6.86 10.83 -22.20
C GLY A 97 -7.68 9.56 -22.41
N LEU A 98 -7.00 8.47 -22.77
CA LEU A 98 -7.59 7.21 -23.15
C LEU A 98 -7.22 6.11 -22.19
N GLY A 99 -8.20 5.33 -21.73
CA GLY A 99 -8.03 4.12 -20.95
C GLY A 99 -7.47 2.97 -21.80
N HIS A 100 -8.00 2.84 -23.02
CA HIS A 100 -7.51 1.94 -24.07
C HIS A 100 -7.30 2.72 -25.37
N ILE A 101 -6.21 2.42 -26.08
CA ILE A 101 -5.79 3.13 -27.30
C ILE A 101 -6.08 2.31 -28.56
N GLU A 102 -6.31 1.00 -28.43
CA GLU A 102 -6.57 0.09 -29.54
C GLU A 102 -7.87 0.50 -30.28
N LYS A 103 -7.83 0.44 -31.62
CA LYS A 103 -8.94 0.91 -32.49
C LYS A 103 -10.31 0.33 -32.10
N HIS A 104 -10.35 -0.92 -31.64
CA HIS A 104 -11.58 -1.65 -31.28
C HIS A 104 -11.96 -1.53 -29.78
N LEU A 105 -11.09 -0.94 -28.94
CA LEU A 105 -11.29 -0.77 -27.49
C LEU A 105 -11.01 0.68 -27.05
N ARG A 106 -11.17 1.64 -27.97
CA ARG A 106 -10.86 3.04 -27.67
C ARG A 106 -11.91 3.62 -26.74
N ASP A 107 -11.56 3.78 -25.48
CA ASP A 107 -12.40 4.41 -24.45
C ASP A 107 -11.65 5.59 -23.81
N THR A 108 -12.40 6.54 -23.25
CA THR A 108 -11.84 7.68 -22.54
C THR A 108 -11.66 7.34 -21.05
N ILE A 109 -10.64 7.96 -20.45
CA ILE A 109 -10.51 7.96 -18.99
C ILE A 109 -11.69 8.76 -18.43
N VAL A 110 -12.33 8.17 -17.40
CA VAL A 110 -13.47 8.75 -16.68
C VAL A 110 -13.14 8.82 -15.18
N GLU A 111 -14.03 9.39 -14.39
CA GLU A 111 -13.81 9.63 -12.95
C GLU A 111 -13.43 8.36 -12.17
N ASP A 112 -14.07 7.26 -12.48
CA ASP A 112 -13.86 5.96 -11.82
C ASP A 112 -12.93 5.02 -12.60
N SER A 113 -12.15 5.56 -13.56
CA SER A 113 -11.11 4.80 -14.25
C SER A 113 -10.06 4.30 -13.25
N LYS A 114 -9.77 3.00 -13.34
CA LYS A 114 -8.91 2.27 -12.41
C LYS A 114 -7.52 2.10 -13.00
N PHE A 115 -6.52 2.50 -12.24
CA PHE A 115 -5.11 2.44 -12.62
C PHE A 115 -4.37 1.47 -11.70
N GLN A 116 -3.44 0.70 -12.25
CA GLN A 116 -2.52 -0.08 -11.43
C GLN A 116 -1.59 0.86 -10.67
N LEU A 117 -1.52 0.67 -9.36
CA LEU A 117 -0.75 1.51 -8.46
C LEU A 117 0.74 1.13 -8.42
N ALA A 118 1.11 -0.02 -9.00
CA ALA A 118 2.47 -0.55 -8.93
C ALA A 118 2.99 -0.57 -7.48
N SER A 119 4.20 -0.08 -7.23
CA SER A 119 4.82 -0.08 -5.89
C SER A 119 4.08 0.74 -4.82
N LEU A 120 3.18 1.67 -5.19
CA LEU A 120 2.29 2.32 -4.22
C LEU A 120 1.41 1.29 -3.47
N SER A 121 1.19 0.10 -4.03
CA SER A 121 0.51 -1.03 -3.36
C SER A 121 1.17 -1.42 -2.04
N LYS A 122 2.46 -1.17 -1.86
CA LYS A 122 3.21 -1.47 -0.64
C LYS A 122 2.65 -0.75 0.59
N THR A 123 2.05 0.44 0.40
CA THR A 123 1.43 1.17 1.52
C THR A 123 0.27 0.39 2.12
N PHE A 124 -0.53 -0.29 1.30
CA PHE A 124 -1.64 -1.15 1.74
C PHE A 124 -1.12 -2.41 2.44
N THR A 125 -0.06 -3.03 1.92
CA THR A 125 0.57 -4.20 2.54
C THR A 125 1.18 -3.86 3.90
N ALA A 126 1.83 -2.69 4.02
CA ALA A 126 2.35 -2.21 5.29
C ALA A 126 1.22 -2.03 6.32
N VAL A 127 0.14 -1.33 5.96
CA VAL A 127 -0.99 -1.12 6.86
C VAL A 127 -1.70 -2.44 7.18
N ALA A 128 -1.83 -3.37 6.23
CA ALA A 128 -2.35 -4.72 6.49
C ALA A 128 -1.50 -5.47 7.53
N THR A 129 -0.16 -5.35 7.45
CA THR A 129 0.76 -5.89 8.45
C THR A 129 0.55 -5.23 9.81
N LEU A 130 0.47 -3.89 9.86
CA LEU A 130 0.25 -3.13 11.09
C LEU A 130 -1.09 -3.49 11.75
N LYS A 131 -2.14 -3.81 10.98
CA LYS A 131 -3.42 -4.29 11.53
C LYS A 131 -3.26 -5.61 12.29
N LEU A 132 -2.44 -6.53 11.77
CA LEU A 132 -2.15 -7.78 12.46
C LEU A 132 -1.25 -7.58 13.68
N VAL A 133 -0.33 -6.61 13.63
CA VAL A 133 0.47 -6.22 14.80
C VAL A 133 -0.42 -5.60 15.89
N GLU A 134 -1.31 -4.69 15.51
CA GLU A 134 -2.25 -4.07 16.46
C GLU A 134 -3.21 -5.07 17.09
N ALA A 135 -3.58 -6.12 16.34
CA ALA A 135 -4.40 -7.23 16.82
C ALA A 135 -3.61 -8.27 17.66
N GLY A 136 -2.31 -8.06 17.88
CA GLY A 136 -1.45 -9.01 18.61
C GLY A 136 -1.19 -10.33 17.88
N LYS A 137 -1.51 -10.42 16.57
CA LYS A 137 -1.31 -11.62 15.75
C LYS A 137 0.07 -11.68 15.10
N LEU A 138 0.75 -10.55 15.01
CA LEU A 138 2.14 -10.40 14.54
C LEU A 138 2.92 -9.53 15.53
N SER A 139 4.25 -9.75 15.59
CA SER A 139 5.20 -8.84 16.22
C SER A 139 6.19 -8.34 15.17
N PHE A 140 6.71 -7.13 15.35
CA PHE A 140 7.80 -6.61 14.51
C PHE A 140 9.06 -7.48 14.58
N GLU A 141 9.27 -8.17 15.69
CA GLU A 141 10.41 -9.05 15.96
C GLU A 141 10.19 -10.50 15.45
N ASP A 142 8.99 -10.84 14.98
CA ASP A 142 8.74 -12.13 14.38
C ASP A 142 9.60 -12.32 13.15
N THR A 143 10.26 -13.47 13.03
CA THR A 143 11.08 -13.81 11.87
C THR A 143 10.27 -14.54 10.80
N ILE A 144 10.76 -14.54 9.56
CA ILE A 144 10.13 -15.28 8.45
C ILE A 144 9.99 -16.76 8.81
N GLN A 145 10.99 -17.36 9.50
CA GLN A 145 11.00 -18.77 9.87
C GLN A 145 9.86 -19.17 10.81
N LYS A 146 9.31 -18.25 11.58
CA LYS A 146 8.11 -18.54 12.40
C LYS A 146 6.93 -19.01 11.53
N PHE A 147 6.83 -18.53 10.31
CA PHE A 147 5.73 -18.81 9.37
C PHE A 147 6.15 -19.74 8.22
N TYR A 148 7.41 -19.68 7.82
CA TYR A 148 8.02 -20.44 6.72
C TYR A 148 9.36 -21.02 7.18
N PRO A 149 9.36 -22.16 7.92
CA PRO A 149 10.58 -22.74 8.51
C PRO A 149 11.67 -23.04 7.48
N ASP A 150 11.27 -23.45 6.26
CA ASP A 150 12.18 -23.82 5.18
C ASP A 150 12.73 -22.64 4.37
N PHE A 151 12.33 -21.41 4.72
CA PHE A 151 12.83 -20.22 3.99
C PHE A 151 14.33 -20.03 4.26
N PRO A 152 15.17 -19.93 3.21
CA PRO A 152 16.63 -20.14 3.35
C PRO A 152 17.39 -18.97 3.97
N TYR A 153 16.76 -17.80 4.16
CA TYR A 153 17.42 -16.60 4.68
C TYR A 153 16.96 -16.35 6.12
N HIS A 154 17.83 -16.69 7.09
CA HIS A 154 17.53 -16.59 8.51
C HIS A 154 17.71 -15.18 9.08
N ASN A 155 17.10 -14.93 10.26
CA ASN A 155 17.22 -13.71 11.05
C ASN A 155 16.68 -12.45 10.34
N ILE A 156 15.63 -12.62 9.53
CA ILE A 156 14.92 -11.50 8.90
C ILE A 156 13.60 -11.32 9.62
N THR A 157 13.39 -10.16 10.20
CA THR A 157 12.21 -9.80 10.98
C THR A 157 11.13 -9.12 10.11
N ILE A 158 9.91 -9.04 10.63
CA ILE A 158 8.83 -8.22 10.04
C ILE A 158 9.27 -6.76 9.91
N HIS A 159 10.00 -6.23 10.93
CA HIS A 159 10.62 -4.90 10.87
C HIS A 159 11.53 -4.74 9.65
N ASP A 160 12.42 -5.71 9.41
CA ASP A 160 13.37 -5.67 8.28
C ASP A 160 12.65 -5.69 6.93
N LEU A 161 11.57 -6.47 6.81
CA LEU A 161 10.76 -6.54 5.60
C LEU A 161 10.05 -5.21 5.33
N LEU A 162 9.36 -4.66 6.33
CA LEU A 162 8.61 -3.40 6.22
C LEU A 162 9.50 -2.21 5.85
N SER A 163 10.73 -2.18 6.37
CA SER A 163 11.67 -1.07 6.20
C SER A 163 12.71 -1.29 5.08
N HIS A 164 12.58 -2.33 4.26
CA HIS A 164 13.55 -2.71 3.22
C HIS A 164 14.97 -2.93 3.74
N ARG A 165 15.11 -3.55 4.92
CA ARG A 165 16.40 -3.85 5.56
C ARG A 165 16.72 -5.35 5.61
N SER A 166 15.93 -6.18 4.94
CA SER A 166 16.10 -7.66 4.93
C SER A 166 17.36 -8.13 4.21
N GLY A 167 17.84 -7.36 3.23
CA GLY A 167 18.90 -7.78 2.31
C GLY A 167 18.48 -8.89 1.34
N LEU A 168 17.19 -9.23 1.22
CA LEU A 168 16.70 -10.24 0.30
C LEU A 168 16.93 -9.84 -1.15
N PRO A 169 17.35 -10.81 -2.01
CA PRO A 169 17.39 -10.58 -3.44
C PRO A 169 15.98 -10.32 -3.96
N ASN A 170 15.88 -9.43 -4.98
CA ASN A 170 14.61 -9.14 -5.62
C ASN A 170 14.19 -10.34 -6.49
N TYR A 171 13.03 -10.94 -6.21
CA TYR A 171 12.54 -12.11 -6.94
C TYR A 171 12.40 -11.84 -8.44
N ALA A 172 12.06 -10.60 -8.83
CA ALA A 172 11.89 -10.23 -10.24
C ALA A 172 13.17 -10.37 -11.07
N TYR A 173 14.34 -10.33 -10.42
CA TYR A 173 15.65 -10.49 -11.06
C TYR A 173 16.34 -11.82 -10.72
N ALA A 174 15.91 -12.47 -9.63
CA ALA A 174 16.53 -13.70 -9.16
C ALA A 174 16.12 -14.93 -9.98
N PHE A 175 14.99 -14.86 -10.70
CA PHE A 175 14.56 -15.91 -11.62
C PHE A 175 15.36 -15.88 -12.90
N ASP A 176 15.90 -17.03 -13.29
CA ASP A 176 16.57 -17.22 -14.56
C ASP A 176 15.61 -17.00 -15.75
N ASP A 177 16.09 -16.35 -16.83
CA ASP A 177 15.33 -16.13 -18.05
C ASP A 177 14.88 -17.43 -18.72
N SER A 178 15.63 -18.53 -18.56
CA SER A 178 15.22 -19.85 -19.02
C SER A 178 13.93 -20.35 -18.36
N MET A 179 13.72 -20.01 -17.08
CA MET A 179 12.50 -20.36 -16.35
C MET A 179 11.30 -19.55 -16.85
N LYS A 180 11.49 -18.26 -17.14
CA LYS A 180 10.48 -17.38 -17.71
C LYS A 180 10.08 -17.85 -19.13
N ILE A 181 11.06 -18.15 -19.97
CA ILE A 181 10.84 -18.66 -21.34
C ILE A 181 10.07 -19.97 -21.33
N ASN A 182 10.44 -20.90 -20.43
CA ASN A 182 9.76 -22.18 -20.30
C ASN A 182 8.31 -22.03 -19.79
N PHE A 183 8.04 -21.02 -18.96
CA PHE A 183 6.70 -20.70 -18.50
C PHE A 183 5.81 -20.24 -19.67
N TYR A 184 6.23 -19.23 -20.45
CA TYR A 184 5.45 -18.70 -21.57
C TYR A 184 5.20 -19.74 -22.68
N LYS A 185 6.09 -20.72 -22.84
CA LYS A 185 5.95 -21.80 -23.85
C LYS A 185 4.98 -22.91 -23.44
N ARG A 186 4.57 -23.01 -22.17
CA ARG A 186 3.83 -24.16 -21.63
C ARG A 186 2.41 -23.85 -21.16
N ASP A 187 1.86 -22.67 -21.45
CA ASP A 187 0.54 -22.21 -20.96
C ASP A 187 0.33 -22.46 -19.45
N LYS A 188 1.37 -22.30 -18.67
CA LYS A 188 1.31 -22.48 -17.24
C LYS A 188 0.61 -21.29 -16.56
N PRO A 189 -0.08 -21.51 -15.44
CA PRO A 189 -0.63 -20.41 -14.66
C PRO A 189 0.47 -19.47 -14.18
N TYR A 190 0.16 -18.17 -14.07
CA TYR A 190 1.10 -17.17 -13.56
C TYR A 190 1.60 -17.55 -12.16
N PRO A 191 2.90 -17.31 -11.82
CA PRO A 191 3.41 -17.55 -10.49
C PRO A 191 2.70 -16.67 -9.48
N THR A 192 2.36 -17.27 -8.36
CA THR A 192 1.77 -16.61 -7.18
C THR A 192 2.83 -16.43 -6.10
N ASN A 193 2.47 -15.74 -5.01
CA ASN A 193 3.32 -15.64 -3.82
C ASN A 193 3.79 -17.03 -3.34
N ALA A 194 2.89 -18.00 -3.27
CA ALA A 194 3.23 -19.37 -2.88
C ALA A 194 4.27 -20.02 -3.82
N THR A 195 4.16 -19.76 -5.14
CA THR A 195 5.14 -20.23 -6.12
C THR A 195 6.52 -19.64 -5.85
N ILE A 196 6.61 -18.34 -5.57
CA ILE A 196 7.87 -17.66 -5.29
C ILE A 196 8.47 -18.12 -3.95
N MET A 197 7.64 -18.25 -2.91
CA MET A 197 8.09 -18.75 -1.59
C MET A 197 8.64 -20.18 -1.69
N HIS A 198 7.94 -21.07 -2.42
CA HIS A 198 8.41 -22.44 -2.68
C HIS A 198 9.73 -22.45 -3.47
N TRP A 199 9.85 -21.60 -4.49
CA TRP A 199 11.08 -21.48 -5.26
C TRP A 199 12.27 -21.09 -4.38
N PHE A 200 12.15 -20.07 -3.53
CA PHE A 200 13.21 -19.68 -2.59
C PHE A 200 13.62 -20.84 -1.66
N ALA A 201 12.66 -21.63 -1.19
CA ALA A 201 12.92 -22.76 -0.30
C ALA A 201 13.67 -23.90 -1.00
N THR A 202 13.50 -24.06 -2.31
CA THR A 202 13.96 -25.27 -3.04
C THR A 202 15.10 -25.01 -4.01
N VAL A 203 15.28 -23.79 -4.51
CA VAL A 203 16.29 -23.47 -5.54
C VAL A 203 17.72 -23.69 -5.03
N LYS A 204 18.55 -24.32 -5.86
CA LYS A 204 19.97 -24.53 -5.60
C LYS A 204 20.80 -24.11 -6.81
N PRO A 205 21.86 -23.35 -6.61
CA PRO A 205 22.29 -22.70 -5.37
C PRO A 205 21.27 -21.62 -4.93
N THR A 206 21.14 -21.39 -3.61
CA THR A 206 20.30 -20.30 -3.08
C THR A 206 20.82 -18.95 -3.58
N PRO A 207 19.98 -18.07 -4.12
CA PRO A 207 20.40 -16.74 -4.58
C PRO A 207 21.09 -15.93 -3.48
N LYS A 208 22.15 -15.23 -3.84
CA LYS A 208 22.97 -14.51 -2.86
C LYS A 208 22.20 -13.32 -2.27
N ARG A 209 22.29 -13.14 -0.94
CA ARG A 209 21.81 -11.93 -0.25
C ARG A 209 22.52 -10.68 -0.77
N TYR A 210 21.79 -9.57 -0.82
CA TYR A 210 22.39 -8.27 -1.13
C TYR A 210 23.09 -7.65 0.09
N ASN A 211 22.49 -7.79 1.29
CA ASN A 211 22.98 -7.22 2.53
C ASN A 211 22.68 -8.10 3.75
N ILE A 212 23.32 -7.80 4.88
CA ILE A 212 23.01 -8.38 6.19
C ILE A 212 21.71 -7.76 6.70
N PRO A 213 20.74 -8.56 7.22
CA PRO A 213 19.49 -8.05 7.76
C PRO A 213 19.70 -6.98 8.83
N GLY A 214 18.82 -5.99 8.86
CA GLY A 214 18.85 -4.87 9.80
C GLY A 214 19.89 -3.79 9.52
N ARG A 215 20.88 -4.05 8.65
CA ARG A 215 22.10 -3.21 8.57
C ARG A 215 21.99 -2.06 7.59
N THR A 216 21.40 -2.29 6.42
CA THR A 216 21.41 -1.31 5.33
C THR A 216 20.09 -1.33 4.58
N PHE A 217 19.56 -0.16 4.24
CA PHE A 217 18.42 -0.04 3.34
C PHE A 217 18.77 -0.59 1.96
N SER A 218 17.94 -1.50 1.46
CA SER A 218 18.04 -2.08 0.12
C SER A 218 16.63 -2.41 -0.36
N TYR A 219 16.09 -1.57 -1.22
CA TYR A 219 14.74 -1.75 -1.74
C TYR A 219 14.62 -3.10 -2.46
N SER A 220 13.64 -3.92 -2.08
CA SER A 220 13.38 -5.22 -2.70
C SER A 220 11.90 -5.54 -2.71
N ASN A 221 11.35 -5.87 -3.87
CA ASN A 221 9.96 -6.30 -4.02
C ASN A 221 9.66 -7.57 -3.23
N THR A 222 10.68 -8.44 -3.08
CA THR A 222 10.58 -9.67 -2.29
C THR A 222 10.08 -9.41 -0.87
N ASN A 223 10.47 -8.28 -0.25
CA ASN A 223 10.04 -7.95 1.10
C ASN A 223 8.52 -7.92 1.26
N TYR A 224 7.86 -7.22 0.34
CA TYR A 224 6.41 -7.02 0.39
C TYR A 224 5.61 -8.21 -0.12
N MET A 225 6.18 -9.00 -1.03
CA MET A 225 5.65 -10.30 -1.40
C MET A 225 5.68 -11.28 -0.21
N VAL A 226 6.80 -11.32 0.54
CA VAL A 226 6.92 -12.15 1.76
C VAL A 226 5.95 -11.68 2.85
N LEU A 227 5.80 -10.36 3.06
CA LEU A 227 4.80 -9.83 4.00
C LEU A 227 3.38 -10.25 3.62
N ALA A 228 3.01 -10.17 2.34
CA ALA A 228 1.70 -10.64 1.87
C ALA A 228 1.52 -12.14 2.15
N SER A 229 2.54 -12.97 1.89
CA SER A 229 2.50 -14.40 2.20
C SER A 229 2.36 -14.70 3.70
N ILE A 230 2.99 -13.88 4.55
CA ILE A 230 2.85 -14.01 6.01
C ILE A 230 1.43 -13.60 6.45
N ILE A 231 0.88 -12.53 5.87
CA ILE A 231 -0.50 -12.11 6.12
C ILE A 231 -1.48 -13.22 5.78
N GLU A 232 -1.32 -13.89 4.64
CA GLU A 232 -2.16 -15.04 4.24
C GLU A 232 -2.14 -16.15 5.30
N LYS A 233 -0.94 -16.51 5.78
CA LYS A 233 -0.79 -17.55 6.82
C LYS A 233 -1.43 -17.15 8.15
N VAL A 234 -1.18 -15.92 8.61
CA VAL A 234 -1.67 -15.44 9.91
C VAL A 234 -3.18 -15.22 9.90
N ALA A 235 -3.70 -14.71 8.78
CA ALA A 235 -5.13 -14.45 8.62
C ALA A 235 -5.94 -15.67 8.13
N ASN A 236 -5.26 -16.75 7.71
CA ASN A 236 -5.83 -17.97 7.11
C ASN A 236 -6.82 -17.65 5.97
N GLN A 237 -6.46 -16.71 5.09
CA GLN A 237 -7.23 -16.31 3.93
C GLN A 237 -6.32 -15.69 2.86
N PRO A 238 -6.73 -15.65 1.57
CA PRO A 238 -5.97 -14.99 0.52
C PRO A 238 -5.69 -13.52 0.84
N PHE A 239 -4.51 -13.02 0.43
CA PHE A 239 -4.08 -11.64 0.70
C PHE A 239 -5.06 -10.61 0.13
N GLU A 240 -5.54 -10.83 -1.10
CA GLU A 240 -6.53 -9.96 -1.72
C GLU A 240 -7.84 -9.89 -0.91
N THR A 241 -8.29 -11.01 -0.36
CA THR A 241 -9.48 -11.08 0.50
C THR A 241 -9.25 -10.33 1.80
N PHE A 242 -8.05 -10.45 2.39
CA PHE A 242 -7.70 -9.74 3.61
C PHE A 242 -7.73 -8.22 3.40
N VAL A 243 -7.08 -7.73 2.35
CA VAL A 243 -7.04 -6.29 2.04
C VAL A 243 -8.43 -5.76 1.70
N GLN A 244 -9.20 -6.50 0.91
CA GLN A 244 -10.58 -6.15 0.55
C GLN A 244 -11.43 -5.93 1.81
N LYS A 245 -11.48 -6.91 2.71
CA LYS A 245 -12.33 -6.89 3.91
C LYS A 245 -11.84 -5.93 5.00
N ASN A 246 -10.52 -5.76 5.14
CA ASN A 246 -9.95 -5.04 6.26
C ASN A 246 -9.51 -3.61 5.91
N ILE A 247 -9.44 -3.25 4.62
CA ILE A 247 -9.01 -1.91 4.18
C ILE A 247 -10.04 -1.31 3.22
N PHE A 248 -10.30 -1.94 2.07
CA PHE A 248 -11.11 -1.30 1.02
C PHE A 248 -12.57 -1.14 1.42
N GLU A 249 -13.22 -2.20 1.89
CA GLU A 249 -14.63 -2.17 2.32
C GLU A 249 -14.87 -1.20 3.49
N PRO A 250 -14.08 -1.24 4.59
CA PRO A 250 -14.27 -0.30 5.71
C PRO A 250 -14.13 1.17 5.32
N LEU A 251 -13.29 1.46 4.32
CA LEU A 251 -13.04 2.82 3.80
C LEU A 251 -13.99 3.21 2.67
N GLY A 252 -14.88 2.32 2.22
CA GLY A 252 -15.73 2.57 1.06
C GLY A 252 -14.94 2.78 -0.24
N MET A 253 -13.77 2.14 -0.38
CA MET A 253 -12.93 2.18 -1.57
C MET A 253 -13.46 1.20 -2.63
N ASN A 254 -14.68 1.45 -3.12
CA ASN A 254 -15.45 0.53 -3.95
C ASN A 254 -14.87 0.32 -5.36
N ASN A 255 -13.94 1.17 -5.77
CA ASN A 255 -13.24 1.10 -7.04
C ASN A 255 -11.80 0.57 -6.91
N SER A 256 -11.46 0.00 -5.75
CA SER A 256 -10.13 -0.55 -5.46
C SER A 256 -10.19 -2.06 -5.30
N TYR A 257 -9.22 -2.76 -5.86
CA TYR A 257 -9.09 -4.21 -5.79
C TYR A 257 -7.66 -4.66 -6.04
N LEU A 258 -7.33 -5.89 -5.67
CA LEU A 258 -6.10 -6.55 -6.11
C LEU A 258 -6.39 -7.40 -7.35
N ALA A 259 -5.64 -7.14 -8.41
CA ALA A 259 -5.79 -7.86 -9.66
C ALA A 259 -4.95 -9.14 -9.65
N THR A 260 -5.60 -10.24 -10.03
CA THR A 260 -4.97 -11.51 -10.39
C THR A 260 -5.44 -11.93 -11.77
N SER A 261 -4.77 -12.86 -12.41
CA SER A 261 -5.19 -13.41 -13.71
C SER A 261 -6.63 -13.95 -13.68
N LYS A 262 -7.11 -14.35 -12.49
CA LYS A 262 -8.48 -14.85 -12.28
C LYS A 262 -9.53 -13.73 -12.15
N SER A 263 -9.15 -12.56 -11.63
CA SER A 263 -10.09 -11.46 -11.35
C SER A 263 -10.17 -10.40 -12.46
N GLU A 264 -9.25 -10.46 -13.44
CA GLU A 264 -9.02 -9.38 -14.40
C GLU A 264 -10.11 -9.18 -15.47
N SER A 265 -10.87 -10.22 -15.82
CA SER A 265 -11.73 -10.23 -17.01
C SER A 265 -13.03 -9.43 -16.88
N PHE A 266 -13.38 -8.92 -15.69
CA PHE A 266 -14.71 -8.37 -15.42
C PHE A 266 -14.72 -6.95 -14.82
N THR A 267 -13.60 -6.24 -14.81
CA THR A 267 -13.55 -4.92 -14.13
C THR A 267 -13.88 -3.79 -15.10
N VAL A 268 -15.03 -3.15 -14.88
CA VAL A 268 -15.45 -1.95 -15.62
C VAL A 268 -14.46 -0.81 -15.40
N ASN A 269 -14.21 -0.02 -16.45
CA ASN A 269 -13.31 1.17 -16.43
C ASN A 269 -11.87 0.88 -15.98
N LYS A 270 -11.41 -0.37 -16.15
CA LYS A 270 -10.00 -0.72 -15.98
C LYS A 270 -9.21 -0.20 -17.16
N THR A 271 -8.14 0.54 -16.90
CA THR A 271 -7.22 1.01 -17.95
C THR A 271 -6.21 -0.06 -18.33
N ALA A 272 -5.59 0.07 -19.49
CA ALA A 272 -4.43 -0.70 -19.91
C ALA A 272 -3.16 0.15 -19.85
N GLY A 273 -2.01 -0.46 -19.59
CA GLY A 273 -0.72 0.23 -19.50
C GLY A 273 -0.01 0.37 -20.85
N TYR A 274 0.61 1.54 -21.11
CA TYR A 274 1.24 1.86 -22.39
C TYR A 274 2.62 2.48 -22.24
N GLN A 275 3.47 2.15 -23.22
CA GLN A 275 4.69 2.90 -23.52
C GLN A 275 4.51 3.58 -24.89
N GLY A 276 4.40 4.89 -24.91
CA GLY A 276 3.91 5.60 -26.11
C GLY A 276 2.48 5.14 -26.44
N ASN A 277 2.27 4.63 -27.65
CA ASN A 277 0.99 4.06 -28.12
C ASN A 277 0.99 2.52 -28.08
N ARG A 278 2.08 1.90 -27.63
CA ARG A 278 2.20 0.44 -27.55
C ARG A 278 1.68 -0.04 -26.21
N ARG A 279 0.67 -0.90 -26.23
CA ARG A 279 0.22 -1.61 -25.03
C ARG A 279 1.33 -2.51 -24.51
N ILE A 280 1.57 -2.47 -23.21
CA ILE A 280 2.49 -3.36 -22.54
C ILE A 280 1.70 -4.60 -22.13
N PRO A 281 2.11 -5.82 -22.56
CA PRO A 281 1.42 -7.04 -22.17
C PRO A 281 1.60 -7.34 -20.68
N LYS A 282 0.79 -8.27 -20.19
CA LYS A 282 0.96 -8.84 -18.86
C LYS A 282 2.37 -9.37 -18.65
N ASP A 283 2.86 -9.22 -17.44
CA ASP A 283 4.14 -9.76 -17.02
C ASP A 283 3.99 -11.11 -16.33
N TYR A 284 5.08 -11.87 -16.36
CA TYR A 284 5.21 -13.16 -15.67
C TYR A 284 4.84 -13.06 -14.18
N TYR A 285 5.12 -11.92 -13.53
CA TYR A 285 4.91 -11.69 -12.11
C TYR A 285 3.63 -10.94 -11.75
N ASP A 286 2.67 -10.80 -12.66
CA ASP A 286 1.46 -9.98 -12.39
C ASP A 286 0.53 -10.59 -11.33
N ASP A 287 0.62 -11.90 -11.07
CA ASP A 287 -0.12 -12.57 -9.99
C ASP A 287 0.66 -12.63 -8.66
N VAL A 288 1.87 -12.04 -8.60
CA VAL A 288 2.59 -11.86 -7.34
C VAL A 288 2.12 -10.57 -6.67
N LEU A 289 1.57 -10.70 -5.48
CA LEU A 289 0.89 -9.63 -4.76
C LEU A 289 1.69 -9.12 -3.55
N GLY A 290 1.34 -7.93 -3.07
CA GLY A 290 1.92 -7.30 -1.88
C GLY A 290 2.91 -6.19 -2.22
N ASP A 291 3.81 -6.40 -3.16
CA ASP A 291 4.71 -5.36 -3.69
C ASP A 291 4.04 -4.50 -4.76
N LYS A 292 3.03 -5.06 -5.42
CA LYS A 292 2.19 -4.46 -6.47
C LYS A 292 0.82 -5.13 -6.52
N GLY A 293 0.03 -4.86 -7.54
CA GLY A 293 -1.23 -5.56 -7.84
C GLY A 293 -2.49 -4.80 -7.45
N VAL A 294 -2.41 -3.71 -6.68
CA VAL A 294 -3.58 -2.88 -6.38
C VAL A 294 -3.94 -2.02 -7.60
N TYR A 295 -5.21 -2.05 -7.98
CA TYR A 295 -5.85 -1.10 -8.89
C TYR A 295 -6.75 -0.18 -8.07
N SER A 296 -6.75 1.12 -8.38
CA SER A 296 -7.55 2.11 -7.67
C SER A 296 -7.83 3.35 -8.53
N THR A 297 -8.60 4.28 -7.97
CA THR A 297 -8.91 5.60 -8.53
C THR A 297 -8.33 6.70 -7.64
N VAL A 298 -8.21 7.93 -8.16
CA VAL A 298 -7.79 9.07 -7.34
C VAL A 298 -8.79 9.37 -6.21
N GLY A 299 -10.09 9.07 -6.41
CA GLY A 299 -11.13 9.25 -5.39
C GLY A 299 -10.96 8.25 -4.23
N ASP A 300 -10.71 6.98 -4.51
CA ASP A 300 -10.47 5.98 -3.47
C ASP A 300 -9.13 6.22 -2.75
N LEU A 301 -8.10 6.67 -3.47
CA LEU A 301 -6.84 7.07 -2.83
C LEU A 301 -6.98 8.32 -1.94
N PHE A 302 -7.95 9.19 -2.22
CA PHE A 302 -8.27 10.28 -1.30
C PHE A 302 -8.88 9.75 0.02
N LYS A 303 -9.78 8.76 -0.04
CA LYS A 303 -10.28 8.08 1.17
C LYS A 303 -9.14 7.39 1.93
N TRP A 304 -8.20 6.80 1.20
CA TRP A 304 -6.96 6.26 1.79
C TRP A 304 -6.16 7.31 2.55
N TYR A 305 -5.94 8.49 1.94
CA TYR A 305 -5.30 9.62 2.61
C TYR A 305 -6.03 10.04 3.89
N MET A 306 -7.35 10.18 3.83
CA MET A 306 -8.16 10.54 5.01
C MET A 306 -7.99 9.49 6.12
N ALA A 307 -7.98 8.21 5.79
CA ALA A 307 -7.78 7.12 6.75
C ALA A 307 -6.37 7.13 7.38
N LEU A 308 -5.33 7.51 6.62
CA LEU A 308 -3.96 7.64 7.12
C LEU A 308 -3.78 8.85 8.06
N ASN A 309 -4.71 9.79 8.09
CA ASN A 309 -4.72 10.92 9.01
C ASN A 309 -5.75 10.77 10.16
N GLY A 310 -6.60 9.75 10.08
CA GLY A 310 -7.59 9.39 11.10
C GLY A 310 -7.10 8.34 12.09
N ASP A 311 -8.01 7.81 12.87
CA ASP A 311 -7.80 6.71 13.82
C ASP A 311 -8.79 5.54 13.64
N CYS A 312 -9.62 5.61 12.62
CA CYS A 312 -10.64 4.60 12.34
C CYS A 312 -10.09 3.30 11.74
N LEU A 313 -8.99 3.36 10.97
CA LEU A 313 -8.38 2.20 10.33
C LEU A 313 -7.38 1.50 11.24
N LEU A 314 -6.56 2.26 11.92
CA LEU A 314 -5.56 1.89 12.93
C LEU A 314 -5.51 2.97 13.99
N ARG A 315 -5.16 2.61 15.23
CA ARG A 315 -4.88 3.60 16.26
C ARG A 315 -3.74 4.51 15.81
N LYS A 316 -3.85 5.81 16.08
CA LYS A 316 -2.82 6.81 15.72
C LYS A 316 -1.40 6.37 16.10
N LYS A 317 -1.23 5.76 17.29
CA LYS A 317 0.06 5.24 17.77
C LYS A 317 0.63 4.15 16.84
N THR A 318 -0.22 3.21 16.42
CA THR A 318 0.20 2.12 15.51
C THR A 318 0.53 2.65 14.13
N LEU A 319 -0.29 3.56 13.62
CA LEU A 319 -0.07 4.16 12.31
C LEU A 319 1.18 5.05 12.28
N ALA A 320 1.49 5.76 13.36
CA ALA A 320 2.70 6.57 13.48
C ALA A 320 3.98 5.77 13.25
N GLU A 321 4.01 4.47 13.59
CA GLU A 321 5.15 3.59 13.31
C GLU A 321 5.49 3.53 11.80
N ALA A 322 4.49 3.67 10.93
CA ALA A 322 4.72 3.68 9.48
C ALA A 322 5.52 4.91 9.02
N PHE A 323 5.43 6.00 9.75
CA PHE A 323 6.00 7.30 9.38
C PHE A 323 7.28 7.65 10.16
N ILE A 324 7.85 6.72 10.91
CA ILE A 324 9.15 6.89 11.55
C ILE A 324 10.25 6.67 10.49
N PRO A 325 11.15 7.65 10.27
CA PRO A 325 12.29 7.47 9.38
C PRO A 325 13.23 6.38 9.92
N ARG A 326 13.71 5.47 9.04
CA ARG A 326 14.52 4.30 9.47
C ARG A 326 15.80 4.10 8.65
N SER A 327 16.14 5.01 7.75
CA SER A 327 17.29 4.87 6.84
C SER A 327 18.21 6.06 6.96
N PHE A 328 19.17 5.98 7.90
CA PHE A 328 20.13 7.05 8.22
C PHE A 328 21.58 6.64 7.91
N GLU A 329 21.81 5.54 7.19
CA GLU A 329 23.16 5.06 6.85
C GLU A 329 23.92 6.00 5.94
N LYS A 330 23.17 6.79 5.16
CA LYS A 330 23.71 7.87 4.32
C LYS A 330 23.00 9.17 4.66
N LYS A 331 23.75 10.26 4.77
CA LYS A 331 23.13 11.59 4.94
C LYS A 331 22.30 11.91 3.70
N SER A 332 20.98 12.01 3.87
CA SER A 332 20.02 12.29 2.81
C SER A 332 18.77 12.88 3.41
N ILE A 333 18.10 13.75 2.64
CA ILE A 333 16.73 14.18 2.96
C ILE A 333 15.70 13.07 2.63
N LYS A 334 16.08 12.05 1.85
CA LYS A 334 15.21 10.92 1.51
C LYS A 334 15.35 9.84 2.57
N ASN A 335 14.22 9.31 3.01
CA ASN A 335 14.15 8.25 4.01
C ASN A 335 13.00 7.27 3.70
N TYR A 336 12.90 6.19 4.47
CA TYR A 336 11.88 5.18 4.34
C TYR A 336 11.42 4.68 5.72
N GLY A 337 10.10 4.59 5.90
CA GLY A 337 9.48 4.00 7.08
C GLY A 337 8.94 2.59 6.81
N TYR A 338 7.71 2.31 7.22
CA TYR A 338 7.03 1.06 6.90
C TYR A 338 6.08 1.27 5.71
N GLY A 339 6.58 1.02 4.51
CA GLY A 339 5.80 1.13 3.27
C GLY A 339 5.66 2.54 2.71
N PHE A 340 6.31 3.52 3.32
CA PHE A 340 6.24 4.91 2.88
C PHE A 340 7.65 5.49 2.72
N ARG A 341 7.86 6.19 1.61
CA ARG A 341 9.00 7.07 1.35
C ARG A 341 8.76 8.39 2.06
N MET A 342 9.83 9.08 2.44
CA MET A 342 9.76 10.37 3.12
C MET A 342 10.81 11.32 2.57
N ARG A 343 10.53 12.61 2.65
CA ARG A 343 11.51 13.68 2.65
C ARG A 343 11.52 14.33 4.01
N LEU A 344 12.72 14.45 4.59
CA LEU A 344 12.92 14.98 5.92
C LEU A 344 13.23 16.48 5.86
N ASP A 345 12.79 17.19 6.87
CA ASP A 345 13.19 18.57 7.13
C ASP A 345 14.59 18.65 7.79
N ALA A 346 15.02 19.86 8.14
CA ALA A 346 16.31 20.10 8.79
C ALA A 346 16.44 19.46 10.19
N ASN A 347 15.30 19.10 10.82
CA ASN A 347 15.24 18.43 12.12
C ASN A 347 15.05 16.91 11.98
N GLU A 348 15.27 16.36 10.78
CA GLU A 348 15.09 14.94 10.47
C GLU A 348 13.64 14.43 10.68
N GLN A 349 12.65 15.34 10.63
CA GLN A 349 11.23 14.98 10.71
C GLN A 349 10.61 14.89 9.31
N PRO A 350 9.61 14.00 9.10
CA PRO A 350 8.94 13.88 7.82
C PRO A 350 8.21 15.19 7.42
N GLU A 351 8.78 15.92 6.46
CA GLU A 351 8.14 17.08 5.84
C GLU A 351 7.10 16.62 4.81
N TYR A 352 7.47 15.59 4.04
CA TYR A 352 6.59 14.94 3.07
C TYR A 352 6.65 13.44 3.23
N ILE A 353 5.48 12.81 3.10
CA ILE A 353 5.31 11.36 3.08
C ILE A 353 4.69 10.99 1.75
N TYR A 354 5.24 9.98 1.08
CA TYR A 354 4.80 9.63 -0.26
C TYR A 354 5.12 8.17 -0.61
N HIS A 355 4.53 7.69 -1.67
CA HIS A 355 5.04 6.56 -2.42
C HIS A 355 4.76 6.76 -3.91
N THR A 356 5.71 6.34 -4.73
CA THR A 356 5.58 6.30 -6.19
C THR A 356 5.27 4.88 -6.64
N GLY A 357 4.72 4.75 -7.83
CA GLY A 357 4.52 3.48 -8.50
C GLY A 357 4.94 3.55 -9.96
N TRP A 358 5.66 2.54 -10.40
CA TRP A 358 6.02 2.36 -11.80
C TRP A 358 5.98 0.88 -12.18
N TRP A 359 5.11 0.49 -13.09
CA TRP A 359 5.01 -0.88 -13.56
C TRP A 359 4.22 -0.95 -14.86
N LYS A 360 4.78 -1.61 -15.89
CA LYS A 360 4.05 -1.96 -17.12
C LYS A 360 3.21 -0.83 -17.73
N GLY A 361 3.80 0.36 -17.86
CA GLY A 361 3.16 1.53 -18.45
C GLY A 361 2.37 2.40 -17.48
N TYR A 362 2.16 1.93 -16.26
CA TYR A 362 1.50 2.74 -15.22
C TYR A 362 2.51 3.54 -14.42
N ASN A 363 2.12 4.76 -14.07
CA ASN A 363 2.78 5.59 -13.09
C ASN A 363 1.77 6.06 -12.05
N ALA A 364 2.16 6.05 -10.78
CA ALA A 364 1.36 6.52 -9.67
C ALA A 364 2.19 7.41 -8.74
N MET A 365 1.58 8.49 -8.28
CA MET A 365 2.09 9.35 -7.22
C MET A 365 1.02 9.52 -6.16
N PHE A 366 1.41 9.25 -4.91
CA PHE A 366 0.65 9.55 -3.71
C PHE A 366 1.58 10.32 -2.79
N TRP A 367 1.36 11.62 -2.68
CA TRP A 367 2.23 12.55 -1.97
C TRP A 367 1.41 13.39 -1.01
N PHE A 368 1.80 13.46 0.26
CA PHE A 368 1.13 14.30 1.24
C PHE A 368 2.10 14.95 2.22
N SER A 369 1.68 16.11 2.73
CA SER A 369 2.39 16.84 3.77
C SER A 369 1.57 16.80 5.06
N PRO A 370 2.03 16.14 6.12
CA PRO A 370 1.38 16.19 7.43
C PRO A 370 1.31 17.60 8.00
N ARG A 371 2.36 18.39 7.78
CA ARG A 371 2.48 19.76 8.29
C ARG A 371 1.48 20.72 7.66
N HIS A 372 1.26 20.60 6.33
CA HIS A 372 0.39 21.49 5.56
C HIS A 372 -0.97 20.85 5.26
N GLU A 373 -1.21 19.64 5.77
CA GLU A 373 -2.45 18.87 5.69
C GLU A 373 -3.01 18.77 4.27
N TYR A 374 -2.16 18.45 3.27
CA TYR A 374 -2.59 18.28 1.90
C TYR A 374 -2.15 16.96 1.29
N VAL A 375 -2.83 16.57 0.21
CA VAL A 375 -2.49 15.42 -0.62
C VAL A 375 -2.54 15.79 -2.10
N VAL A 376 -1.57 15.26 -2.85
CA VAL A 376 -1.52 15.27 -4.32
C VAL A 376 -1.49 13.83 -4.79
N ILE A 377 -2.47 13.44 -5.58
CA ILE A 377 -2.62 12.11 -6.15
C ILE A 377 -2.63 12.24 -7.67
N MET A 378 -1.68 11.57 -8.33
CA MET A 378 -1.63 11.54 -9.80
C MET A 378 -1.44 10.10 -10.27
N LEU A 379 -2.29 9.68 -11.20
CA LEU A 379 -2.28 8.34 -11.78
C LEU A 379 -2.23 8.44 -13.30
N SER A 380 -1.41 7.60 -13.93
CA SER A 380 -1.31 7.51 -15.37
C SER A 380 -1.19 6.06 -15.83
N ASN A 381 -1.81 5.72 -16.94
CA ASN A 381 -1.66 4.44 -17.63
C ASN A 381 -0.70 4.51 -18.83
N ARG A 382 0.05 5.60 -18.92
CA ARG A 382 1.07 5.81 -19.94
C ARG A 382 2.34 6.30 -19.27
N LEU A 383 3.49 5.68 -19.57
CA LEU A 383 4.79 6.11 -19.03
C LEU A 383 5.00 7.59 -19.21
N ASN A 384 4.98 8.35 -18.11
CA ASN A 384 5.11 9.80 -18.14
C ASN A 384 5.65 10.33 -16.80
N ARG A 385 6.79 11.01 -16.83
CA ARG A 385 7.42 11.60 -15.64
C ARG A 385 6.65 12.78 -15.03
N LEU A 386 5.69 13.39 -15.78
CA LEU A 386 4.84 14.47 -15.25
C LEU A 386 4.01 14.05 -14.03
N VAL A 387 3.77 12.74 -13.84
CA VAL A 387 3.11 12.19 -12.64
C VAL A 387 3.93 12.49 -11.37
N PHE A 388 5.25 12.52 -11.45
CA PHE A 388 6.14 12.70 -10.30
C PHE A 388 6.47 14.18 -10.01
N ASP A 389 6.06 15.09 -10.87
CA ASP A 389 6.25 16.52 -10.68
C ASP A 389 5.09 17.12 -9.88
N VAL A 390 5.26 17.25 -8.58
CA VAL A 390 4.29 17.85 -7.64
C VAL A 390 4.61 19.33 -7.33
N GLN A 391 5.77 19.83 -7.75
CA GLN A 391 6.34 21.13 -7.34
C GLN A 391 5.37 22.31 -7.44
N GLY A 392 4.81 22.53 -8.62
CA GLY A 392 3.92 23.66 -8.85
C GLY A 392 2.65 23.62 -7.99
N ILE A 393 2.10 22.41 -7.77
CA ILE A 393 0.91 22.21 -6.92
C ILE A 393 1.26 22.45 -5.45
N ALA A 394 2.37 21.87 -4.97
CA ALA A 394 2.83 22.04 -3.60
C ALA A 394 3.06 23.53 -3.27
N ASN A 395 3.71 24.27 -4.16
CA ASN A 395 3.93 25.72 -3.99
C ASN A 395 2.62 26.50 -3.82
N VAL A 396 1.56 26.11 -4.52
CA VAL A 396 0.23 26.75 -4.35
C VAL A 396 -0.35 26.40 -2.98
N LEU A 397 -0.22 25.13 -2.55
CA LEU A 397 -0.80 24.65 -1.28
C LEU A 397 -0.09 25.25 -0.07
N GLU A 398 1.23 25.39 -0.15
CA GLU A 398 2.08 25.92 0.93
C GLU A 398 2.23 27.43 0.89
N SER A 399 1.76 28.09 -0.18
CA SER A 399 1.96 29.52 -0.43
C SER A 399 3.45 29.92 -0.43
N THR A 400 4.28 29.08 -1.03
CA THR A 400 5.75 29.22 -1.11
C THR A 400 6.23 29.20 -2.56
N ASN A 401 7.51 29.53 -2.76
CA ASN A 401 8.24 29.30 -4.00
C ASN A 401 9.43 28.35 -3.78
N LYS A 402 9.36 27.49 -2.75
CA LYS A 402 10.39 26.54 -2.40
C LYS A 402 10.58 25.52 -3.53
N SER A 403 11.83 25.21 -3.87
CA SER A 403 12.13 24.10 -4.78
C SER A 403 12.09 22.79 -4.01
N ILE A 404 11.18 21.90 -4.38
CA ILE A 404 11.10 20.54 -3.81
C ILE A 404 12.07 19.62 -4.57
N GLY A 405 12.51 20.00 -5.77
CA GLY A 405 13.29 19.17 -6.68
C GLY A 405 12.47 18.01 -7.29
N PRO A 406 12.82 17.52 -8.46
CA PRO A 406 12.14 16.37 -9.04
C PRO A 406 12.35 15.13 -8.18
N GLU A 407 11.31 14.29 -8.05
CA GLU A 407 11.53 12.92 -7.64
C GLU A 407 12.24 12.22 -8.80
N GLU A 408 13.56 12.13 -8.68
CA GLU A 408 14.28 11.16 -9.48
C GLU A 408 13.93 9.78 -8.90
N ASP A 409 13.14 9.00 -9.64
CA ASP A 409 13.11 7.56 -9.46
C ASP A 409 14.49 7.03 -9.84
N GLY A 410 15.46 7.26 -8.93
CA GLY A 410 16.86 6.84 -9.13
C GLY A 410 17.06 5.34 -8.97
N GLU A 411 16.00 4.60 -8.78
CA GLU A 411 15.95 3.16 -8.93
C GLU A 411 14.92 2.87 -10.01
N VAL A 412 15.34 2.99 -11.26
CA VAL A 412 14.70 2.32 -12.37
C VAL A 412 14.75 0.83 -12.02
N GLU A 413 13.64 0.29 -11.53
CA GLU A 413 13.42 -1.15 -11.55
C GLU A 413 13.34 -1.54 -13.03
N LEU A 414 14.49 -1.78 -13.66
CA LEU A 414 14.61 -2.35 -14.99
C LEU A 414 14.18 -3.81 -14.99
#